data_ebf0a9a092986fa5a723ac5d7695d661
#
_entry.id   ebf0a9a092986fa5a723ac5d7695d661
#
_cell.length_a   1.000
_cell.length_b   1.000
_cell.length_c   1.000
_cell.angle_alpha   90.00
_cell.angle_beta   90.00
_cell.angle_gamma   90.00
#
_symmetry.space_group_name_H-M   'P 1'
#
loop_
_entity.id
_entity.type
_entity.pdbx_description
1 polymer ?
#
loop_
_entity_poly.entity_id
_entity_poly.type
_entity_poly.pdbx_seq_one_letter_code
_entity_poly.pdbx_strand_id
1 'polypeptide(L)'
;MEQLASFLKRFQTEPAADAYRYLGCHRLEDGSGYVFRVWAPHAAAVHVVGDFNFWNAEDLPMRKLDGGVWEAVSAYAKEGQAYKYCVQGRSGRTVYKTDPYGNRCCALPETSSIIDPPDGFCWHDGAYRARMAKQSAIRRPVNIYEVHIGSWKRHDDGSYLSYEELAAELVPYVKDMGYTHIELLPIMEYPYDPSWGYQVTCYFAPTHRYGTPKQLMQFVDACHQAGIGVILDWVPAHFPKDENGLFEFDGECCYELSDPMMNEHPDWTTRIYDYGKPEVQSFLISNACYWLSYFHVDGIRVDAVASMLYLDYNRKQFKPNRFGGRENLEAIDFLRRLNAAAFQVSPAVMMIAEESTAFPLITRPDYDGGLGFLFKWNMGWMNDMLKYMSLDPLWRKGDHNALTFSMTYAYSENFILPLSHDEVVHGKCSLIGKMPGNYDDKFNNLRAFFAYQIAHPGKKLNFMGNEFAQFIEWNYTQGLDWMLLDYEKHRKMQHFVRTLNHFYLDHRCLWENDSDWDGFRWLSCDDRDNSIVAFRRISRKGKELIAVCNFCPVLREDYSLPLPKAGWYKPILNTDDAAFGGFDFQPAPVHAVRRAQGEYAYSGTFRVPPMSVCFYQHVRSNPEK
;
A
#
# COMPACT_ATOMS: atom_id res chain seq x y z
N MET A 1 30.38 -17.74 17.72
CA MET A 1 29.91 -17.70 19.14
C MET A 1 29.84 -16.28 19.68
N GLU A 2 30.86 -15.46 19.48
CA GLU A 2 30.90 -14.07 19.98
C GLU A 2 29.78 -13.20 19.39
N GLN A 3 29.48 -13.36 18.11
CA GLN A 3 28.37 -12.63 17.44
C GLN A 3 27.00 -13.00 18.01
N LEU A 4 26.72 -14.29 18.27
CA LEU A 4 25.46 -14.73 18.87
C LEU A 4 25.30 -14.20 20.31
N ALA A 5 26.35 -14.25 21.13
CA ALA A 5 26.29 -13.71 22.49
C ALA A 5 26.02 -12.19 22.51
N SER A 6 26.64 -11.45 21.59
CA SER A 6 26.40 -10.02 21.41
C SER A 6 24.96 -9.76 20.98
N PHE A 7 24.43 -10.54 20.02
CA PHE A 7 23.04 -10.46 19.59
C PHE A 7 22.07 -10.71 20.75
N LEU A 8 22.22 -11.81 21.48
CA LEU A 8 21.34 -12.18 22.60
C LEU A 8 21.28 -11.10 23.68
N LYS A 9 22.41 -10.44 23.97
CA LYS A 9 22.44 -9.32 24.91
C LYS A 9 21.66 -8.11 24.38
N ARG A 10 21.88 -7.74 23.11
CA ARG A 10 21.19 -6.63 22.46
C ARG A 10 19.69 -6.89 22.34
N PHE A 11 19.28 -8.08 21.92
CA PHE A 11 17.90 -8.51 21.71
C PHE A 11 17.00 -8.31 22.94
N GLN A 12 17.55 -8.37 24.15
CA GLN A 12 16.83 -8.15 25.40
C GLN A 12 16.68 -6.67 25.78
N THR A 13 17.50 -5.79 25.24
CA THR A 13 17.62 -4.40 25.71
C THR A 13 17.21 -3.38 24.69
N GLU A 14 17.32 -3.71 23.40
CA GLU A 14 17.00 -2.83 22.27
C GLU A 14 16.55 -3.62 21.05
N PRO A 15 15.74 -3.03 20.16
CA PRO A 15 15.30 -3.70 18.95
C PRO A 15 16.46 -4.06 18.01
N ALA A 16 16.50 -5.31 17.56
CA ALA A 16 17.50 -5.84 16.65
C ALA A 16 16.91 -6.01 15.23
N ALA A 17 17.19 -5.08 14.32
CA ALA A 17 16.70 -5.11 12.95
C ALA A 17 17.21 -6.29 12.12
N ASP A 18 18.21 -7.00 12.62
CA ASP A 18 18.84 -8.17 12.01
C ASP A 18 18.47 -9.49 12.71
N ALA A 19 17.43 -9.53 13.56
CA ALA A 19 17.03 -10.71 14.33
C ALA A 19 16.76 -11.92 13.42
N TYR A 20 16.25 -11.72 12.21
CA TYR A 20 16.03 -12.79 11.23
C TYR A 20 17.29 -13.53 10.79
N ARG A 21 18.49 -13.00 11.07
CA ARG A 21 19.77 -13.67 10.77
C ARG A 21 20.20 -14.64 11.86
N TYR A 22 19.60 -14.54 13.03
CA TYR A 22 19.96 -15.32 14.21
C TYR A 22 18.85 -16.27 14.64
N LEU A 23 17.58 -15.83 14.57
CA LEU A 23 16.40 -16.61 14.94
C LEU A 23 15.79 -17.28 13.69
N GLY A 24 15.13 -18.43 13.90
CA GLY A 24 14.65 -19.29 12.83
C GLY A 24 15.57 -20.46 12.54
N CYS A 25 15.43 -21.06 11.36
CA CYS A 25 16.24 -22.18 10.89
C CYS A 25 17.34 -21.69 9.93
N HIS A 26 18.61 -21.90 10.27
CA HIS A 26 19.76 -21.48 9.47
C HIS A 26 20.71 -22.65 9.18
N ARG A 27 21.27 -22.65 7.96
CA ARG A 27 22.33 -23.58 7.60
C ARG A 27 23.62 -23.23 8.37
N LEU A 28 24.30 -24.23 8.89
CA LEU A 28 25.60 -24.03 9.53
C LEU A 28 26.65 -23.64 8.49
N GLU A 29 27.60 -22.76 8.85
CA GLU A 29 28.63 -22.25 7.95
C GLU A 29 29.50 -23.35 7.33
N ASP A 30 29.75 -24.42 8.07
CA ASP A 30 30.52 -25.59 7.61
C ASP A 30 29.69 -26.58 6.77
N GLY A 31 28.39 -26.30 6.61
CA GLY A 31 27.47 -27.14 5.85
C GLY A 31 27.08 -28.45 6.52
N SER A 32 27.46 -28.67 7.80
CA SER A 32 27.25 -29.94 8.53
C SER A 32 25.80 -30.18 8.97
N GLY A 33 24.90 -29.19 8.81
CA GLY A 33 23.50 -29.30 9.21
C GLY A 33 22.82 -27.94 9.35
N TYR A 34 21.80 -27.91 10.20
CA TYR A 34 20.99 -26.73 10.47
C TYR A 34 20.91 -26.43 11.97
N VAL A 35 20.89 -25.15 12.31
CA VAL A 35 20.60 -24.65 13.64
C VAL A 35 19.20 -24.04 13.67
N PHE A 36 18.45 -24.37 14.71
CA PHE A 36 17.11 -23.87 14.98
C PHE A 36 17.16 -22.99 16.22
N ARG A 37 16.62 -21.77 16.16
CA ARG A 37 16.52 -20.84 17.29
C ARG A 37 15.16 -20.20 17.36
N VAL A 38 14.56 -20.21 18.54
CA VAL A 38 13.24 -19.61 18.79
C VAL A 38 13.21 -18.88 20.12
N TRP A 39 12.50 -17.76 20.17
CA TRP A 39 12.25 -17.02 21.39
C TRP A 39 10.98 -17.53 22.07
N ALA A 40 11.12 -18.11 23.27
CA ALA A 40 10.03 -18.64 24.07
C ALA A 40 10.40 -18.51 25.56
N PRO A 41 10.33 -17.28 26.12
CA PRO A 41 10.92 -16.96 27.43
C PRO A 41 10.26 -17.69 28.60
N HIS A 42 8.95 -18.01 28.50
CA HIS A 42 8.18 -18.64 29.56
C HIS A 42 8.10 -20.16 29.40
N ALA A 43 8.57 -20.73 28.29
CA ALA A 43 8.56 -22.17 28.07
C ALA A 43 9.33 -22.93 29.15
N ALA A 44 8.79 -24.09 29.58
CA ALA A 44 9.47 -25.04 30.45
C ALA A 44 10.43 -25.93 29.66
N ALA A 45 10.05 -26.31 28.42
CA ALA A 45 10.89 -27.05 27.48
C ALA A 45 10.49 -26.73 26.05
N VAL A 46 11.42 -26.80 25.12
CA VAL A 46 11.20 -26.67 23.69
C VAL A 46 11.95 -27.77 22.97
N HIS A 47 11.30 -28.37 21.96
CA HIS A 47 11.91 -29.38 21.11
C HIS A 47 11.66 -29.03 19.63
N VAL A 48 12.53 -29.49 18.74
CA VAL A 48 12.29 -29.41 17.30
C VAL A 48 11.75 -30.75 16.82
N VAL A 49 10.64 -30.75 16.10
CA VAL A 49 10.08 -31.94 15.47
C VAL A 49 9.98 -31.71 13.96
N GLY A 50 10.23 -32.72 13.17
CA GLY A 50 10.17 -32.61 11.71
C GLY A 50 10.46 -33.94 11.00
N ASP A 51 10.49 -33.90 9.67
CA ASP A 51 10.73 -35.09 8.84
C ASP A 51 12.07 -35.77 9.17
N PHE A 52 13.06 -35.00 9.59
CA PHE A 52 14.42 -35.47 9.87
C PHE A 52 14.53 -36.27 11.19
N ASN A 53 13.53 -36.24 12.06
CA ASN A 53 13.48 -37.02 13.30
C ASN A 53 12.11 -37.71 13.48
N PHE A 54 11.42 -38.00 12.37
CA PHE A 54 10.12 -38.69 12.37
C PHE A 54 9.08 -38.05 13.31
N TRP A 55 9.18 -36.74 13.51
CA TRP A 55 8.28 -35.94 14.39
C TRP A 55 8.36 -36.35 15.87
N ASN A 56 9.45 -37.00 16.30
CA ASN A 56 9.67 -37.39 17.68
C ASN A 56 10.30 -36.23 18.47
N ALA A 57 9.58 -35.70 19.45
CA ALA A 57 10.04 -34.57 20.27
C ALA A 57 11.26 -34.93 21.15
N GLU A 58 11.41 -36.18 21.55
CA GLU A 58 12.50 -36.58 22.42
C GLU A 58 13.87 -36.59 21.72
N ASP A 59 13.88 -36.65 20.39
CA ASP A 59 15.15 -36.79 19.61
C ASP A 59 15.92 -35.48 19.47
N LEU A 60 15.26 -34.32 19.57
CA LEU A 60 15.93 -33.03 19.41
C LEU A 60 15.44 -31.97 20.42
N PRO A 61 15.79 -32.14 21.71
CA PRO A 61 15.54 -31.15 22.74
C PRO A 61 16.39 -29.90 22.50
N MET A 62 15.82 -28.72 22.74
CA MET A 62 16.51 -27.44 22.62
C MET A 62 17.15 -27.03 23.95
N ARG A 63 18.28 -26.39 23.86
CA ARG A 63 18.99 -25.79 25.01
C ARG A 63 18.54 -24.34 25.16
N LYS A 64 18.18 -23.94 26.39
CA LYS A 64 17.86 -22.55 26.70
C LYS A 64 19.14 -21.72 26.76
N LEU A 65 19.10 -20.60 26.03
CA LEU A 65 20.13 -19.56 26.01
C LEU A 65 19.68 -18.35 26.84
N ASP A 66 20.52 -17.32 26.88
CA ASP A 66 20.15 -16.02 27.46
C ASP A 66 18.98 -15.38 26.73
N GLY A 67 18.20 -14.55 27.43
CA GLY A 67 17.09 -13.82 26.86
C GLY A 67 15.85 -14.65 26.49
N GLY A 68 15.77 -15.90 26.96
CA GLY A 68 14.63 -16.77 26.68
C GLY A 68 14.63 -17.36 25.25
N VAL A 69 15.76 -17.30 24.57
CA VAL A 69 15.99 -17.99 23.30
C VAL A 69 16.33 -19.44 23.53
N TRP A 70 15.86 -20.34 22.68
CA TRP A 70 16.16 -21.76 22.68
C TRP A 70 16.90 -22.12 21.41
N GLU A 71 17.84 -23.07 21.49
CA GLU A 71 18.70 -23.50 20.38
C GLU A 71 18.84 -25.02 20.31
N ALA A 72 18.74 -25.57 19.09
CA ALA A 72 19.13 -26.93 18.78
C ALA A 72 19.86 -27.00 17.44
N VAL A 73 20.72 -28.02 17.27
CA VAL A 73 21.45 -28.29 16.02
C VAL A 73 21.12 -29.70 15.54
N SER A 74 20.82 -29.85 14.27
CA SER A 74 20.60 -31.14 13.64
C SER A 74 21.50 -31.31 12.41
N ALA A 75 22.27 -32.40 12.42
CA ALA A 75 23.05 -32.84 11.27
C ALA A 75 22.19 -33.61 10.23
N TYR A 76 20.96 -33.96 10.59
CA TYR A 76 20.04 -34.76 9.74
C TYR A 76 19.04 -33.92 8.98
N ALA A 77 18.79 -32.68 9.44
CA ALA A 77 17.89 -31.76 8.79
C ALA A 77 18.41 -31.35 7.40
N LYS A 78 17.50 -31.27 6.42
CA LYS A 78 17.81 -30.92 5.03
C LYS A 78 16.82 -29.91 4.49
N GLU A 79 17.24 -29.14 3.49
CA GLU A 79 16.35 -28.26 2.71
C GLU A 79 15.16 -29.03 2.14
N GLY A 80 13.98 -28.42 2.20
CA GLY A 80 12.71 -29.00 1.74
C GLY A 80 11.96 -29.80 2.81
N GLN A 81 12.57 -30.12 3.96
CA GLN A 81 11.90 -30.86 5.04
C GLN A 81 11.03 -29.95 5.90
N ALA A 82 9.90 -30.50 6.34
CA ALA A 82 8.97 -29.82 7.23
C ALA A 82 9.38 -29.95 8.69
N TYR A 83 9.08 -28.91 9.50
CA TYR A 83 9.35 -28.90 10.93
C TYR A 83 8.40 -27.98 11.71
N LYS A 84 8.34 -28.20 13.03
CA LYS A 84 7.68 -27.34 14.04
C LYS A 84 8.50 -27.26 15.31
N TYR A 85 8.16 -26.29 16.15
CA TYR A 85 8.55 -26.29 17.56
C TYR A 85 7.47 -26.94 18.42
N CYS A 86 7.84 -27.95 19.20
CA CYS A 86 7.02 -28.53 20.24
C CYS A 86 7.35 -27.79 21.55
N VAL A 87 6.44 -26.93 21.99
CA VAL A 87 6.64 -26.01 23.11
C VAL A 87 5.83 -26.47 24.30
N GLN A 88 6.45 -26.76 25.42
CA GLN A 88 5.82 -27.05 26.69
C GLN A 88 5.80 -25.78 27.55
N GLY A 89 4.61 -25.26 27.83
CA GLY A 89 4.43 -24.13 28.74
C GLY A 89 4.60 -24.53 30.21
N ARG A 90 4.70 -23.54 31.10
CA ARG A 90 4.80 -23.75 32.56
C ARG A 90 3.61 -24.51 33.17
N SER A 91 2.45 -24.41 32.54
CA SER A 91 1.25 -25.16 32.93
C SER A 91 1.34 -26.67 32.64
N GLY A 92 2.36 -27.11 31.92
CA GLY A 92 2.51 -28.48 31.42
C GLY A 92 1.80 -28.74 30.09
N ARG A 93 1.00 -27.77 29.55
CA ARG A 93 0.40 -27.89 28.23
C ARG A 93 1.49 -27.83 27.15
N THR A 94 1.39 -28.74 26.20
CA THR A 94 2.25 -28.78 25.03
C THR A 94 1.50 -28.31 23.79
N VAL A 95 2.12 -27.43 23.01
CA VAL A 95 1.60 -26.90 21.74
C VAL A 95 2.64 -27.04 20.63
N TYR A 96 2.18 -27.23 19.40
CA TYR A 96 3.04 -27.31 18.21
C TYR A 96 2.97 -26.00 17.44
N LYS A 97 4.08 -25.28 17.40
CA LYS A 97 4.19 -23.94 16.83
C LYS A 97 4.93 -23.95 15.51
N THR A 98 4.41 -23.22 14.53
CA THR A 98 5.14 -22.83 13.33
C THR A 98 6.32 -21.93 13.72
N ASP A 99 7.42 -22.00 12.99
CA ASP A 99 8.55 -21.10 13.28
C ASP A 99 8.17 -19.64 12.97
N PRO A 100 8.22 -18.73 13.97
CA PRO A 100 7.92 -17.31 13.74
C PRO A 100 8.81 -16.66 12.69
N TYR A 101 10.03 -17.16 12.49
CA TYR A 101 11.01 -16.70 11.50
C TYR A 101 11.14 -17.63 10.29
N GLY A 102 10.24 -18.61 10.14
CA GLY A 102 10.25 -19.56 9.03
C GLY A 102 10.04 -18.88 7.67
N ASN A 103 10.86 -19.23 6.69
CA ASN A 103 10.87 -18.57 5.37
C ASN A 103 9.88 -19.17 4.38
N ARG A 104 9.33 -20.34 4.67
CA ARG A 104 8.32 -21.03 3.87
C ARG A 104 7.43 -21.88 4.74
N CYS A 105 6.14 -21.97 4.40
CA CYS A 105 5.16 -22.82 5.07
C CYS A 105 4.63 -23.90 4.14
N CYS A 106 4.17 -25.01 4.74
CA CYS A 106 3.41 -26.04 4.04
C CYS A 106 2.06 -25.47 3.57
N ALA A 107 1.51 -26.10 2.53
CA ALA A 107 0.13 -25.85 2.11
C ALA A 107 -0.86 -26.36 3.17
N LEU A 108 -1.95 -25.62 3.36
CA LEU A 108 -3.03 -26.04 4.25
C LEU A 108 -3.61 -27.40 3.81
N PRO A 109 -4.04 -28.25 4.75
CA PRO A 109 -4.24 -28.00 6.20
C PRO A 109 -2.97 -28.10 7.06
N GLU A 110 -1.82 -28.40 6.47
CA GLU A 110 -0.55 -28.46 7.18
C GLU A 110 -0.10 -27.06 7.61
N THR A 111 0.42 -26.97 8.85
CA THR A 111 0.84 -25.69 9.43
C THR A 111 2.32 -25.70 9.84
N SER A 112 3.13 -26.50 9.14
CA SER A 112 4.55 -26.64 9.40
C SER A 112 5.37 -25.60 8.63
N SER A 113 6.50 -25.20 9.18
CA SER A 113 7.55 -24.50 8.43
C SER A 113 8.32 -25.49 7.56
N ILE A 114 8.84 -25.02 6.41
CA ILE A 114 9.73 -25.78 5.55
C ILE A 114 11.12 -25.14 5.64
N ILE A 115 12.16 -25.96 5.74
CA ILE A 115 13.55 -25.52 5.66
C ILE A 115 13.81 -25.05 4.22
N ASP A 116 13.79 -23.74 3.99
CA ASP A 116 14.01 -23.12 2.67
C ASP A 116 14.76 -21.77 2.88
N PRO A 117 16.09 -21.80 2.96
CA PRO A 117 16.89 -20.59 3.10
C PRO A 117 16.66 -19.64 1.94
N PRO A 118 16.46 -18.32 2.20
CA PRO A 118 16.20 -17.33 1.16
C PRO A 118 17.44 -16.98 0.34
N ASP A 119 18.61 -17.53 0.69
CA ASP A 119 19.88 -17.24 0.06
C ASP A 119 20.01 -17.87 -1.35
N GLY A 120 20.94 -17.33 -2.15
CA GLY A 120 21.34 -17.91 -3.42
C GLY A 120 20.50 -17.52 -4.62
N PHE A 121 19.56 -16.59 -4.49
CA PHE A 121 18.87 -16.01 -5.64
C PHE A 121 19.77 -15.01 -6.39
N CYS A 122 19.80 -15.12 -7.73
CA CYS A 122 20.60 -14.23 -8.58
C CYS A 122 19.74 -13.08 -9.08
N TRP A 123 19.91 -11.90 -8.52
CA TRP A 123 19.20 -10.68 -8.90
C TRP A 123 19.74 -10.03 -10.17
N HIS A 124 18.87 -9.53 -11.06
CA HIS A 124 19.22 -8.77 -12.26
C HIS A 124 18.79 -7.29 -12.18
N ASP A 125 18.32 -6.84 -11.03
CA ASP A 125 17.72 -5.54 -10.76
C ASP A 125 18.70 -4.41 -10.42
N GLY A 126 20.01 -4.65 -10.43
CA GLY A 126 21.03 -3.71 -9.98
C GLY A 126 20.94 -2.32 -10.65
N ALA A 127 20.63 -2.26 -11.96
CA ALA A 127 20.46 -1.00 -12.68
C ALA A 127 19.22 -0.22 -12.21
N TYR A 128 18.11 -0.92 -11.94
CA TYR A 128 16.89 -0.33 -11.40
C TYR A 128 17.15 0.28 -10.02
N ARG A 129 17.67 -0.50 -9.08
CA ARG A 129 17.96 -0.07 -7.70
C ARG A 129 18.94 1.12 -7.66
N ALA A 130 20.00 1.07 -8.46
CA ALA A 130 20.95 2.19 -8.56
C ALA A 130 20.30 3.47 -9.10
N ARG A 131 19.32 3.37 -9.99
CA ARG A 131 18.53 4.51 -10.48
C ARG A 131 17.60 5.04 -9.38
N MET A 132 16.88 4.15 -8.66
CA MET A 132 15.94 4.54 -7.61
C MET A 132 16.65 5.19 -6.43
N ALA A 133 17.81 4.71 -6.03
CA ALA A 133 18.62 5.30 -4.96
C ALA A 133 19.02 6.78 -5.20
N LYS A 134 19.02 7.23 -6.46
CA LYS A 134 19.34 8.63 -6.84
C LYS A 134 18.11 9.54 -6.95
N GLN A 135 16.90 9.01 -6.76
CA GLN A 135 15.65 9.74 -7.01
C GLN A 135 14.78 9.75 -5.76
N SER A 136 14.35 10.92 -5.34
CA SER A 136 13.34 11.04 -4.28
C SER A 136 11.95 10.65 -4.81
N ALA A 137 11.27 9.73 -4.14
CA ALA A 137 9.91 9.34 -4.50
C ALA A 137 8.91 10.51 -4.41
N ILE A 138 9.16 11.51 -3.55
CA ILE A 138 8.35 12.73 -3.46
C ILE A 138 8.37 13.52 -4.78
N ARG A 139 9.49 13.48 -5.52
CA ARG A 139 9.72 14.28 -6.74
C ARG A 139 9.66 13.50 -8.04
N ARG A 140 9.27 12.23 -8.00
CA ARG A 140 9.04 11.38 -9.19
C ARG A 140 7.56 11.04 -9.32
N PRO A 141 7.11 10.62 -10.51
CA PRO A 141 5.75 10.10 -10.63
C PRO A 141 5.62 8.82 -9.78
N VAL A 142 4.56 8.74 -9.00
CA VAL A 142 4.14 7.54 -8.27
C VAL A 142 2.66 7.37 -8.56
N ASN A 143 2.35 6.30 -9.29
CA ASN A 143 1.02 5.85 -9.64
C ASN A 143 0.97 4.35 -9.37
N ILE A 144 0.24 3.96 -8.34
CA ILE A 144 0.25 2.63 -7.75
C ILE A 144 -0.94 1.84 -8.28
N TYR A 145 -0.69 0.62 -8.72
CA TYR A 145 -1.70 -0.39 -9.00
C TYR A 145 -1.77 -1.34 -7.80
N GLU A 146 -2.80 -1.18 -6.98
CA GLU A 146 -3.06 -2.03 -5.82
C GLU A 146 -3.73 -3.32 -6.30
N VAL A 147 -3.23 -4.49 -5.88
CA VAL A 147 -3.67 -5.77 -6.41
C VAL A 147 -3.71 -6.87 -5.34
N HIS A 148 -4.84 -7.58 -5.28
CA HIS A 148 -4.94 -8.89 -4.66
C HIS A 148 -4.68 -9.95 -5.72
N ILE A 149 -3.47 -10.50 -5.76
CA ILE A 149 -3.01 -11.38 -6.85
C ILE A 149 -3.85 -12.65 -7.00
N GLY A 150 -4.44 -13.16 -5.91
CA GLY A 150 -5.32 -14.34 -5.93
C GLY A 150 -6.68 -14.12 -6.60
N SER A 151 -7.05 -12.87 -6.92
CA SER A 151 -8.31 -12.52 -7.59
C SER A 151 -8.13 -11.50 -8.72
N TRP A 152 -6.90 -11.21 -9.14
CA TRP A 152 -6.66 -10.43 -10.34
C TRP A 152 -7.07 -11.24 -11.59
N LYS A 153 -6.55 -12.46 -11.69
CA LYS A 153 -6.91 -13.43 -12.72
C LYS A 153 -6.77 -14.84 -12.14
N ARG A 154 -7.56 -15.77 -12.66
CA ARG A 154 -7.49 -17.19 -12.32
C ARG A 154 -7.49 -18.04 -13.59
N HIS A 155 -7.05 -19.28 -13.46
CA HIS A 155 -7.24 -20.30 -14.49
C HIS A 155 -8.73 -20.70 -14.62
N ASP A 156 -9.10 -21.32 -15.72
CA ASP A 156 -10.48 -21.76 -15.99
C ASP A 156 -11.00 -22.78 -14.95
N ASP A 157 -10.10 -23.51 -14.30
CA ASP A 157 -10.43 -24.44 -13.20
C ASP A 157 -10.57 -23.76 -11.84
N GLY A 158 -10.36 -22.44 -11.79
CA GLY A 158 -10.44 -21.63 -10.57
C GLY A 158 -9.14 -21.59 -9.74
N SER A 159 -8.07 -22.28 -10.17
CA SER A 159 -6.77 -22.21 -9.48
C SER A 159 -6.11 -20.83 -9.63
N TYR A 160 -5.17 -20.54 -8.73
CA TYR A 160 -4.42 -19.28 -8.75
C TYR A 160 -3.33 -19.29 -9.82
N LEU A 161 -3.01 -18.12 -10.35
CA LEU A 161 -1.78 -17.93 -11.10
C LEU A 161 -0.58 -18.02 -10.15
N SER A 162 0.48 -18.66 -10.62
CA SER A 162 1.78 -18.67 -9.93
C SER A 162 2.49 -17.32 -10.05
N TYR A 163 3.51 -17.07 -9.21
CA TYR A 163 4.34 -15.88 -9.32
C TYR A 163 5.02 -15.76 -10.71
N GLU A 164 5.35 -16.87 -11.36
CA GLU A 164 5.93 -16.89 -12.71
C GLU A 164 4.92 -16.44 -13.77
N GLU A 165 3.68 -16.93 -13.69
CA GLU A 165 2.60 -16.52 -14.58
C GLU A 165 2.21 -15.05 -14.35
N LEU A 166 2.18 -14.60 -13.09
CA LEU A 166 1.98 -13.19 -12.75
C LEU A 166 3.11 -12.31 -13.32
N ALA A 167 4.36 -12.77 -13.31
CA ALA A 167 5.46 -12.04 -13.94
C ALA A 167 5.25 -11.91 -15.45
N ALA A 168 4.68 -12.93 -16.09
CA ALA A 168 4.42 -12.94 -17.52
C ALA A 168 3.17 -12.13 -17.94
N GLU A 169 2.15 -12.05 -17.10
CA GLU A 169 0.88 -11.41 -17.45
C GLU A 169 0.65 -10.05 -16.77
N LEU A 170 0.82 -9.97 -15.42
CA LEU A 170 0.55 -8.76 -14.64
C LEU A 170 1.59 -7.66 -14.90
N VAL A 171 2.88 -8.01 -14.98
CA VAL A 171 3.94 -7.00 -15.14
C VAL A 171 3.82 -6.27 -16.48
N PRO A 172 3.65 -6.92 -17.64
CA PRO A 172 3.41 -6.24 -18.90
C PRO A 172 2.13 -5.41 -18.90
N TYR A 173 1.05 -5.90 -18.28
CA TYR A 173 -0.21 -5.18 -18.16
C TYR A 173 -0.05 -3.87 -17.39
N VAL A 174 0.54 -3.91 -16.21
CA VAL A 174 0.76 -2.74 -15.35
C VAL A 174 1.66 -1.71 -16.06
N LYS A 175 2.67 -2.18 -16.78
CA LYS A 175 3.56 -1.32 -17.57
C LYS A 175 2.83 -0.65 -18.72
N ASP A 176 2.03 -1.39 -19.51
CA ASP A 176 1.24 -0.84 -20.62
C ASP A 176 0.22 0.17 -20.14
N MET A 177 -0.41 -0.11 -18.99
CA MET A 177 -1.37 0.79 -18.36
C MET A 177 -0.74 2.06 -17.76
N GLY A 178 0.59 2.20 -17.72
CA GLY A 178 1.29 3.40 -17.25
C GLY A 178 1.33 3.55 -15.74
N TYR A 179 1.19 2.48 -14.98
CA TYR A 179 1.47 2.47 -13.55
C TYR A 179 2.97 2.38 -13.28
N THR A 180 3.41 2.87 -12.14
CA THR A 180 4.83 2.90 -11.76
C THR A 180 5.19 1.87 -10.70
N HIS A 181 4.22 1.43 -9.92
CA HIS A 181 4.37 0.47 -8.84
C HIS A 181 3.19 -0.49 -8.82
N ILE A 182 3.46 -1.70 -8.35
CA ILE A 182 2.45 -2.66 -7.90
C ILE A 182 2.47 -2.65 -6.38
N GLU A 183 1.30 -2.49 -5.74
CA GLU A 183 1.13 -2.71 -4.31
C GLU A 183 0.38 -4.03 -4.12
N LEU A 184 1.05 -5.01 -3.53
CA LEU A 184 0.49 -6.33 -3.26
C LEU A 184 -0.27 -6.29 -1.93
N LEU A 185 -1.56 -6.61 -1.92
CA LEU A 185 -2.26 -6.94 -0.67
C LEU A 185 -1.46 -8.02 0.07
N PRO A 186 -1.66 -8.19 1.40
CA PRO A 186 -0.75 -8.99 2.21
C PRO A 186 -0.48 -10.38 1.63
N ILE A 187 0.80 -10.67 1.37
CA ILE A 187 1.28 -11.93 0.79
C ILE A 187 2.06 -12.79 1.77
N MET A 188 2.19 -12.38 3.05
CA MET A 188 2.70 -13.24 4.10
C MET A 188 1.71 -14.39 4.31
N GLU A 189 2.18 -15.52 4.83
CA GLU A 189 1.30 -16.70 4.97
C GLU A 189 0.17 -16.47 5.99
N TYR A 190 -1.04 -16.85 5.61
CA TYR A 190 -2.26 -16.70 6.39
C TYR A 190 -3.20 -17.90 6.19
N PRO A 191 -3.96 -18.34 7.22
CA PRO A 191 -4.80 -19.52 7.13
C PRO A 191 -6.22 -19.23 6.59
N TYR A 192 -6.70 -17.97 6.68
CA TYR A 192 -8.10 -17.62 6.47
C TYR A 192 -8.28 -16.74 5.23
N ASP A 193 -8.67 -17.32 4.09
CA ASP A 193 -8.84 -16.62 2.81
C ASP A 193 -9.74 -15.37 2.89
N PRO A 194 -10.88 -15.38 3.64
CA PRO A 194 -11.71 -14.18 3.79
C PRO A 194 -11.03 -13.01 4.50
N SER A 195 -9.85 -13.19 5.08
CA SER A 195 -9.05 -12.09 5.63
C SER A 195 -8.25 -11.33 4.58
N TRP A 196 -8.20 -11.81 3.33
CA TRP A 196 -7.41 -11.24 2.22
C TRP A 196 -5.91 -11.14 2.51
N GLY A 197 -5.43 -11.91 3.50
CA GLY A 197 -4.06 -11.88 3.98
C GLY A 197 -3.83 -11.00 5.23
N TYR A 198 -4.83 -10.29 5.74
CA TYR A 198 -4.66 -9.44 6.93
C TYR A 198 -4.61 -10.20 8.26
N GLN A 199 -4.81 -11.52 8.26
CA GLN A 199 -4.64 -12.37 9.45
C GLN A 199 -3.38 -13.25 9.32
N VAL A 200 -2.23 -12.62 9.40
CA VAL A 200 -0.92 -13.24 9.15
C VAL A 200 -0.54 -14.19 10.29
N THR A 201 -0.11 -15.42 9.93
CA THR A 201 0.44 -16.39 10.89
C THR A 201 1.95 -16.58 10.74
N CYS A 202 2.50 -16.42 9.53
CA CYS A 202 3.94 -16.57 9.27
C CYS A 202 4.48 -15.34 8.54
N TYR A 203 5.11 -14.45 9.28
CA TYR A 203 5.52 -13.13 8.79
C TYR A 203 6.69 -13.15 7.81
N PHE A 204 7.56 -14.15 7.87
CA PHE A 204 8.76 -14.26 7.02
C PHE A 204 8.57 -15.19 5.83
N ALA A 205 7.41 -15.85 5.71
CA ALA A 205 7.08 -16.72 4.61
C ALA A 205 6.08 -16.04 3.67
N PRO A 206 6.37 -15.95 2.36
CA PRO A 206 5.32 -15.65 1.39
C PRO A 206 4.31 -16.80 1.35
N THR A 207 3.04 -16.47 1.12
CA THR A 207 1.99 -17.49 1.08
C THR A 207 2.27 -18.53 0.00
N HIS A 208 2.08 -19.80 0.34
CA HIS A 208 2.26 -20.94 -0.55
C HIS A 208 1.33 -20.94 -1.76
N ARG A 209 0.24 -20.15 -1.71
CA ARG A 209 -0.84 -20.12 -2.72
C ARG A 209 -0.34 -19.82 -4.13
N TYR A 210 0.71 -19.04 -4.25
CA TYR A 210 1.21 -18.54 -5.54
C TYR A 210 2.59 -19.07 -5.90
N GLY A 211 3.20 -19.89 -5.03
CA GLY A 211 4.49 -20.50 -5.29
C GLY A 211 5.48 -20.43 -4.12
N THR A 212 6.75 -20.49 -4.45
CA THR A 212 7.88 -20.51 -3.50
C THR A 212 8.44 -19.10 -3.27
N PRO A 213 9.22 -18.90 -2.19
CA PRO A 213 9.93 -17.65 -1.95
C PRO A 213 10.82 -17.21 -3.12
N LYS A 214 11.53 -18.14 -3.76
CA LYS A 214 12.38 -17.85 -4.92
C LYS A 214 11.59 -17.41 -6.15
N GLN A 215 10.38 -17.95 -6.37
CA GLN A 215 9.49 -17.50 -7.44
C GLN A 215 8.93 -16.09 -7.17
N LEU A 216 8.66 -15.71 -5.91
CA LEU A 216 8.33 -14.32 -5.58
C LEU A 216 9.52 -13.39 -5.87
N MET A 217 10.76 -13.81 -5.54
CA MET A 217 11.96 -13.02 -5.90
C MET A 217 12.06 -12.84 -7.42
N GLN A 218 11.76 -13.88 -8.22
CA GLN A 218 11.71 -13.79 -9.69
C GLN A 218 10.65 -12.80 -10.18
N PHE A 219 9.48 -12.80 -9.56
CA PHE A 219 8.41 -11.83 -9.86
C PHE A 219 8.87 -10.39 -9.59
N VAL A 220 9.48 -10.12 -8.43
CA VAL A 220 10.01 -8.80 -8.10
C VAL A 220 11.12 -8.38 -9.05
N ASP A 221 12.05 -9.29 -9.38
CA ASP A 221 13.13 -9.03 -10.36
C ASP A 221 12.56 -8.67 -11.75
N ALA A 222 11.51 -9.37 -12.19
CA ALA A 222 10.81 -9.07 -13.44
C ALA A 222 10.14 -7.67 -13.42
N CYS A 223 9.52 -7.29 -12.29
CA CYS A 223 8.99 -5.95 -12.09
C CYS A 223 10.08 -4.89 -12.24
N HIS A 224 11.22 -5.07 -11.58
CA HIS A 224 12.35 -4.14 -11.63
C HIS A 224 12.95 -4.03 -13.03
N GLN A 225 13.09 -5.14 -13.76
CA GLN A 225 13.54 -5.13 -15.15
C GLN A 225 12.55 -4.40 -16.07
N ALA A 226 11.25 -4.45 -15.76
CA ALA A 226 10.23 -3.67 -16.47
C ALA A 226 10.21 -2.19 -16.06
N GLY A 227 10.92 -1.81 -14.99
CA GLY A 227 10.98 -0.46 -14.42
C GLY A 227 9.85 -0.16 -13.43
N ILE A 228 9.19 -1.18 -12.91
CA ILE A 228 8.06 -1.12 -11.98
C ILE A 228 8.56 -1.46 -10.58
N GLY A 229 8.20 -0.64 -9.58
CA GLY A 229 8.47 -0.93 -8.17
C GLY A 229 7.43 -1.85 -7.56
N VAL A 230 7.80 -2.51 -6.46
CA VAL A 230 6.91 -3.40 -5.70
C VAL A 230 6.77 -2.89 -4.27
N ILE A 231 5.54 -2.72 -3.83
CA ILE A 231 5.18 -2.34 -2.46
C ILE A 231 4.46 -3.54 -1.84
N LEU A 232 4.79 -3.86 -0.59
CA LEU A 232 4.05 -4.85 0.19
C LEU A 232 3.11 -4.17 1.16
N ASP A 233 1.88 -4.65 1.21
CA ASP A 233 0.98 -4.37 2.31
C ASP A 233 1.35 -5.25 3.50
N TRP A 234 1.59 -4.64 4.67
CA TRP A 234 2.19 -5.26 5.83
C TRP A 234 1.41 -4.96 7.10
N VAL A 235 1.13 -5.99 7.89
CA VAL A 235 0.18 -5.96 9.01
C VAL A 235 0.91 -6.08 10.37
N PRO A 236 1.48 -5.00 10.92
CA PRO A 236 2.13 -5.03 12.23
C PRO A 236 1.19 -4.69 13.39
N ALA A 237 -0.08 -4.36 13.11
CA ALA A 237 -1.02 -3.90 14.14
C ALA A 237 -1.56 -5.06 15.00
N HIS A 238 -1.72 -6.22 14.40
CA HIS A 238 -2.38 -7.35 15.05
C HIS A 238 -2.04 -8.69 14.39
N PHE A 239 -2.42 -9.80 15.03
CA PHE A 239 -2.32 -11.17 14.50
C PHE A 239 -3.48 -12.05 15.00
N PRO A 240 -3.85 -13.13 14.24
CA PRO A 240 -4.94 -14.02 14.60
C PRO A 240 -4.61 -14.92 15.80
N LYS A 241 -5.65 -15.54 16.37
CA LYS A 241 -5.55 -16.45 17.54
C LYS A 241 -5.36 -17.92 17.15
N ASP A 242 -4.72 -18.17 16.01
CA ASP A 242 -4.41 -19.53 15.56
C ASP A 242 -3.35 -20.16 16.48
N GLU A 243 -3.66 -21.35 17.01
CA GLU A 243 -2.82 -22.00 18.01
C GLU A 243 -1.40 -22.32 17.50
N ASN A 244 -1.26 -22.59 16.20
CA ASN A 244 0.04 -22.85 15.58
C ASN A 244 0.87 -21.58 15.35
N GLY A 245 0.23 -20.38 15.35
CA GLY A 245 0.87 -19.07 15.13
C GLY A 245 1.46 -18.48 16.41
N LEU A 246 1.46 -17.13 16.47
CA LEU A 246 2.07 -16.37 17.57
C LEU A 246 1.25 -16.35 18.85
N PHE A 247 -0.05 -16.65 18.76
CA PHE A 247 -0.99 -16.61 19.89
C PHE A 247 -0.51 -17.47 21.07
N GLU A 248 -0.32 -16.83 22.23
CA GLU A 248 0.16 -17.48 23.46
C GLU A 248 1.32 -18.47 23.17
N PHE A 249 2.34 -17.99 22.48
CA PHE A 249 3.35 -18.81 21.78
C PHE A 249 4.00 -19.85 22.69
N ASP A 250 4.28 -19.51 23.92
CA ASP A 250 4.93 -20.39 24.89
C ASP A 250 4.00 -20.78 26.08
N GLY A 251 2.69 -20.64 25.84
CA GLY A 251 1.64 -20.93 26.84
C GLY A 251 1.23 -19.71 27.66
N GLU A 252 1.86 -18.56 27.41
CA GLU A 252 1.55 -17.25 27.99
C GLU A 252 1.57 -16.18 26.89
N CYS A 253 1.13 -14.93 27.21
CA CYS A 253 1.23 -13.81 26.29
C CYS A 253 2.69 -13.46 26.02
N CYS A 254 3.22 -13.94 24.90
CA CYS A 254 4.61 -13.79 24.50
C CYS A 254 4.81 -12.57 23.60
N TYR A 255 4.15 -12.56 22.45
CA TYR A 255 4.19 -11.46 21.46
C TYR A 255 3.14 -10.38 21.72
N GLU A 256 2.04 -10.74 22.33
CA GLU A 256 0.89 -9.87 22.60
C GLU A 256 0.97 -9.19 23.97
N LEU A 257 0.17 -8.15 24.13
CA LEU A 257 -0.07 -7.52 25.43
C LEU A 257 -0.65 -8.53 26.42
N SER A 258 -0.16 -8.51 27.65
CA SER A 258 -0.64 -9.43 28.71
C SER A 258 -1.94 -8.97 29.38
N ASP A 259 -2.32 -7.70 29.25
CA ASP A 259 -3.51 -7.12 29.85
C ASP A 259 -4.77 -7.50 29.07
N PRO A 260 -5.70 -8.31 29.63
CA PRO A 260 -6.90 -8.74 28.93
C PRO A 260 -7.83 -7.59 28.45
N MET A 261 -7.74 -6.40 29.06
CA MET A 261 -8.50 -5.23 28.63
C MET A 261 -7.94 -4.65 27.34
N MET A 262 -6.62 -4.81 27.09
CA MET A 262 -5.91 -4.14 26.02
C MET A 262 -5.37 -5.08 24.94
N ASN A 263 -5.34 -6.41 25.18
CA ASN A 263 -4.63 -7.35 24.32
C ASN A 263 -5.41 -7.82 23.09
N GLU A 264 -6.68 -7.43 22.94
CA GLU A 264 -7.51 -7.84 21.81
C GLU A 264 -8.09 -6.64 21.07
N HIS A 265 -8.13 -6.72 19.75
CA HIS A 265 -8.78 -5.71 18.92
C HIS A 265 -10.29 -5.93 18.93
N PRO A 266 -11.12 -4.94 19.35
CA PRO A 266 -12.57 -5.13 19.52
C PRO A 266 -13.29 -5.56 18.24
N ASP A 267 -12.90 -5.01 17.09
CA ASP A 267 -13.59 -5.22 15.83
C ASP A 267 -13.13 -6.50 15.09
N TRP A 268 -11.85 -6.86 15.24
CA TRP A 268 -11.22 -7.94 14.47
C TRP A 268 -11.01 -9.21 15.29
N THR A 269 -11.24 -9.15 16.62
CA THR A 269 -10.99 -10.25 17.56
C THR A 269 -9.57 -10.83 17.54
N THR A 270 -8.63 -10.10 16.99
CA THR A 270 -7.20 -10.41 16.85
C THR A 270 -6.40 -9.92 18.04
N ARG A 271 -5.22 -10.46 18.27
CA ARG A 271 -4.29 -10.01 19.32
C ARG A 271 -3.50 -8.80 18.90
N ILE A 272 -3.20 -7.91 19.86
CA ILE A 272 -2.39 -6.71 19.69
C ILE A 272 -0.99 -6.99 20.20
N TYR A 273 0.03 -6.61 19.41
CA TYR A 273 1.42 -6.75 19.77
C TYR A 273 1.80 -5.91 21.00
N ASP A 274 2.70 -6.44 21.83
CA ASP A 274 3.33 -5.69 22.93
C ASP A 274 4.55 -4.92 22.41
N TYR A 275 4.30 -3.73 21.88
CA TYR A 275 5.36 -2.85 21.37
C TYR A 275 6.33 -2.36 22.46
N GLY A 276 6.04 -2.59 23.75
CA GLY A 276 6.94 -2.29 24.85
C GLY A 276 8.10 -3.27 25.00
N LYS A 277 7.99 -4.46 24.38
CA LYS A 277 9.05 -5.49 24.46
C LYS A 277 10.07 -5.31 23.32
N PRO A 278 11.36 -5.17 23.61
CA PRO A 278 12.42 -5.09 22.60
C PRO A 278 12.42 -6.28 21.64
N GLU A 279 12.09 -7.48 22.13
CA GLU A 279 12.03 -8.71 21.36
C GLU A 279 10.89 -8.68 20.33
N VAL A 280 9.73 -8.14 20.70
CA VAL A 280 8.59 -7.96 19.79
C VAL A 280 8.88 -6.89 18.75
N GLN A 281 9.47 -5.75 19.16
CA GLN A 281 9.95 -4.77 18.22
C GLN A 281 11.01 -5.37 17.27
N SER A 282 11.93 -6.19 17.78
CA SER A 282 12.92 -6.90 16.95
C SER A 282 12.26 -7.81 15.92
N PHE A 283 11.23 -8.56 16.29
CA PHE A 283 10.48 -9.43 15.39
C PHE A 283 9.89 -8.61 14.23
N LEU A 284 9.15 -7.55 14.55
CA LEU A 284 8.46 -6.74 13.54
C LEU A 284 9.44 -5.91 12.68
N ILE A 285 10.42 -5.23 13.28
CA ILE A 285 11.39 -4.41 12.54
C ILE A 285 12.27 -5.30 11.66
N SER A 286 12.75 -6.43 12.19
CA SER A 286 13.55 -7.34 11.38
C SER A 286 12.75 -7.99 10.25
N ASN A 287 11.44 -8.18 10.43
CA ASN A 287 10.58 -8.65 9.35
C ASN A 287 10.49 -7.65 8.19
N ALA A 288 10.24 -6.38 8.47
CA ALA A 288 10.28 -5.34 7.43
C ALA A 288 11.65 -5.27 6.73
N CYS A 289 12.75 -5.32 7.51
CA CYS A 289 14.11 -5.33 6.96
C CYS A 289 14.40 -6.58 6.12
N TYR A 290 13.84 -7.73 6.47
CA TYR A 290 13.94 -8.98 5.71
C TYR A 290 13.31 -8.83 4.30
N TRP A 291 12.08 -8.32 4.21
CA TRP A 291 11.42 -8.08 2.93
C TRP A 291 12.19 -7.10 2.05
N LEU A 292 12.74 -6.03 2.64
CA LEU A 292 13.57 -5.06 1.93
C LEU A 292 14.92 -5.65 1.47
N SER A 293 15.52 -6.54 2.26
CA SER A 293 16.88 -7.05 2.02
C SER A 293 16.92 -8.26 1.10
N TYR A 294 16.01 -9.23 1.30
CA TYR A 294 15.97 -10.48 0.54
C TYR A 294 15.05 -10.43 -0.67
N PHE A 295 13.92 -9.72 -0.59
CA PHE A 295 12.96 -9.63 -1.68
C PHE A 295 13.06 -8.32 -2.46
N HIS A 296 13.95 -7.43 -2.08
CA HIS A 296 14.21 -6.16 -2.76
C HIS A 296 12.98 -5.28 -2.99
N VAL A 297 11.94 -5.40 -2.15
CA VAL A 297 10.74 -4.56 -2.31
C VAL A 297 11.06 -3.08 -2.15
N ASP A 298 10.38 -2.22 -2.91
CA ASP A 298 10.62 -0.78 -2.96
C ASP A 298 9.87 0.00 -1.87
N GLY A 299 8.87 -0.62 -1.27
CA GLY A 299 8.08 0.03 -0.24
C GLY A 299 7.30 -0.94 0.62
N ILE A 300 6.84 -0.42 1.75
CA ILE A 300 5.96 -1.11 2.69
C ILE A 300 4.81 -0.16 3.03
N ARG A 301 3.59 -0.58 2.73
CA ARG A 301 2.38 0.04 3.26
C ARG A 301 2.08 -0.60 4.60
N VAL A 302 2.06 0.20 5.64
CA VAL A 302 1.79 -0.24 7.02
C VAL A 302 0.30 -0.11 7.28
N ASP A 303 -0.34 -1.26 7.47
CA ASP A 303 -1.78 -1.40 7.71
C ASP A 303 -2.17 -0.85 9.09
N ALA A 304 -3.35 -0.22 9.15
CA ALA A 304 -4.06 0.15 10.37
C ALA A 304 -3.22 0.97 11.39
N VAL A 305 -2.36 1.88 10.94
CA VAL A 305 -1.50 2.70 11.81
C VAL A 305 -2.33 3.48 12.85
N ALA A 306 -3.52 3.95 12.49
CA ALA A 306 -4.43 4.62 13.43
C ALA A 306 -4.74 3.77 14.67
N SER A 307 -4.93 2.45 14.49
CA SER A 307 -5.21 1.52 15.58
C SER A 307 -4.02 1.29 16.51
N MET A 308 -2.81 1.50 16.00
CA MET A 308 -1.57 1.39 16.76
C MET A 308 -1.31 2.65 17.59
N LEU A 309 -1.63 3.84 17.06
CA LEU A 309 -1.32 5.13 17.67
C LEU A 309 -2.16 5.44 18.91
N TYR A 310 -3.37 4.85 19.02
CA TYR A 310 -4.31 5.23 20.07
C TYR A 310 -4.78 4.03 20.89
N LEU A 311 -4.60 4.14 22.21
CA LEU A 311 -5.03 3.14 23.20
C LEU A 311 -6.56 2.98 23.28
N ASP A 312 -7.30 4.04 22.92
CA ASP A 312 -8.76 4.08 22.89
C ASP A 312 -9.38 3.76 21.53
N TYR A 313 -8.59 3.33 20.55
CA TYR A 313 -9.09 3.05 19.20
C TYR A 313 -10.22 2.01 19.23
N ASN A 314 -11.43 2.43 18.82
CA ASN A 314 -12.69 1.65 18.83
C ASN A 314 -13.01 0.97 20.17
N ARG A 315 -12.51 1.51 21.31
CA ARG A 315 -12.74 0.97 22.65
C ARG A 315 -13.59 1.92 23.49
N LYS A 316 -14.51 1.34 24.26
CA LYS A 316 -15.27 2.09 25.27
C LYS A 316 -14.46 2.33 26.57
N GLN A 317 -13.54 1.45 26.85
CA GLN A 317 -12.67 1.49 28.03
C GLN A 317 -11.23 1.18 27.60
N PHE A 318 -10.28 1.93 28.12
CA PHE A 318 -8.86 1.74 27.87
C PHE A 318 -8.05 2.16 29.11
N LYS A 319 -6.81 1.73 29.17
CA LYS A 319 -5.83 2.21 30.16
C LYS A 319 -5.03 3.35 29.52
N PRO A 320 -5.03 4.54 30.12
CA PRO A 320 -4.24 5.66 29.63
C PRO A 320 -2.73 5.36 29.72
N ASN A 321 -1.94 6.04 28.90
CA ASN A 321 -0.50 5.97 28.95
C ASN A 321 0.06 6.57 30.26
N ARG A 322 1.38 6.46 30.49
CA ARG A 322 2.06 6.93 31.71
C ARG A 322 1.90 8.43 32.00
N PHE A 323 1.43 9.23 31.05
CA PHE A 323 1.16 10.65 31.20
C PHE A 323 -0.35 10.97 31.30
N GLY A 324 -1.21 9.95 31.31
CA GLY A 324 -2.66 10.10 31.37
C GLY A 324 -3.33 10.34 30.01
N GLY A 325 -2.57 10.29 28.90
CA GLY A 325 -3.06 10.47 27.54
C GLY A 325 -3.55 9.16 26.90
N ARG A 326 -4.09 9.29 25.70
CA ARG A 326 -4.62 8.16 24.91
C ARG A 326 -3.65 7.62 23.87
N GLU A 327 -2.55 8.32 23.63
CA GLU A 327 -1.54 7.92 22.66
C GLU A 327 -0.79 6.68 23.17
N ASN A 328 -0.59 5.71 22.28
CA ASN A 328 0.24 4.53 22.55
C ASN A 328 1.72 4.88 22.31
N LEU A 329 2.40 5.25 23.37
CA LEU A 329 3.78 5.75 23.30
C LEU A 329 4.76 4.69 22.83
N GLU A 330 4.52 3.43 23.19
CA GLU A 330 5.33 2.28 22.81
C GLU A 330 5.20 1.99 21.31
N ALA A 331 4.00 2.07 20.75
CA ALA A 331 3.78 1.93 19.31
C ALA A 331 4.37 3.12 18.52
N ILE A 332 4.28 4.34 19.05
CA ILE A 332 4.90 5.52 18.44
C ILE A 332 6.43 5.37 18.37
N ASP A 333 7.07 4.91 19.44
CA ASP A 333 8.51 4.62 19.44
C ASP A 333 8.87 3.51 18.45
N PHE A 334 8.08 2.44 18.45
CA PHE A 334 8.24 1.34 17.47
C PHE A 334 8.19 1.84 16.02
N LEU A 335 7.18 2.65 15.65
CA LEU A 335 7.03 3.16 14.28
C LEU A 335 8.21 4.05 13.86
N ARG A 336 8.74 4.88 14.76
CA ARG A 336 9.95 5.68 14.50
C ARG A 336 11.16 4.78 14.23
N ARG A 337 11.39 3.78 15.08
CA ARG A 337 12.48 2.81 14.92
C ARG A 337 12.35 1.98 13.66
N LEU A 338 11.13 1.54 13.33
CA LEU A 338 10.81 0.83 12.10
C LEU A 338 11.22 1.64 10.87
N ASN A 339 10.76 2.89 10.79
CA ASN A 339 11.07 3.77 9.67
C ASN A 339 12.59 4.04 9.57
N ALA A 340 13.25 4.33 10.70
CA ALA A 340 14.69 4.53 10.73
C ALA A 340 15.46 3.29 10.22
N ALA A 341 15.08 2.09 10.65
CA ALA A 341 15.70 0.84 10.22
C ALA A 341 15.45 0.57 8.72
N ALA A 342 14.24 0.79 8.23
CA ALA A 342 13.89 0.61 6.83
C ALA A 342 14.72 1.53 5.91
N PHE A 343 14.88 2.81 6.28
CA PHE A 343 15.72 3.76 5.53
C PHE A 343 17.22 3.43 5.61
N GLN A 344 17.69 2.79 6.67
CA GLN A 344 19.08 2.30 6.73
C GLN A 344 19.31 1.14 5.76
N VAL A 345 18.34 0.24 5.59
CA VAL A 345 18.41 -0.87 4.61
C VAL A 345 18.31 -0.34 3.18
N SER A 346 17.36 0.54 2.91
CA SER A 346 17.14 1.12 1.59
C SER A 346 16.79 2.62 1.70
N PRO A 347 17.73 3.53 1.38
CA PRO A 347 17.46 4.97 1.42
C PRO A 347 16.34 5.45 0.47
N ALA A 348 15.98 4.64 -0.51
CA ALA A 348 14.92 4.94 -1.48
C ALA A 348 13.55 4.32 -1.11
N VAL A 349 13.46 3.61 0.02
CA VAL A 349 12.25 2.90 0.43
C VAL A 349 11.06 3.85 0.59
N MET A 350 9.90 3.40 0.19
CA MET A 350 8.62 4.08 0.42
C MET A 350 7.92 3.46 1.63
N MET A 351 8.11 4.05 2.82
CA MET A 351 7.32 3.72 4.00
C MET A 351 6.02 4.51 3.96
N ILE A 352 4.90 3.81 3.86
CA ILE A 352 3.57 4.38 3.62
C ILE A 352 2.66 4.06 4.79
N ALA A 353 2.05 5.06 5.41
CA ALA A 353 1.10 4.84 6.51
C ALA A 353 -0.34 4.83 6.00
N GLU A 354 -1.10 3.79 6.33
CA GLU A 354 -2.55 3.88 6.34
C GLU A 354 -2.98 4.47 7.69
N GLU A 355 -3.27 5.75 7.68
CA GLU A 355 -3.64 6.48 8.88
C GLU A 355 -4.73 7.50 8.57
N SER A 356 -5.89 7.38 9.22
CA SER A 356 -7.11 8.15 8.94
C SER A 356 -7.41 9.25 9.96
N THR A 357 -6.61 9.37 11.03
CA THR A 357 -6.84 10.34 12.11
C THR A 357 -6.12 11.66 11.86
N ALA A 358 -6.31 12.59 12.78
CA ALA A 358 -5.60 13.87 12.79
C ALA A 358 -4.24 13.80 13.53
N PHE A 359 -3.64 12.61 13.68
CA PHE A 359 -2.31 12.50 14.28
C PHE A 359 -1.30 13.29 13.43
N PRO A 360 -0.53 14.22 14.05
CA PRO A 360 0.31 15.14 13.29
C PRO A 360 1.64 14.51 12.89
N LEU A 361 2.27 15.06 11.86
CA LEU A 361 3.67 14.82 11.48
C LEU A 361 3.99 13.36 11.15
N ILE A 362 3.04 12.61 10.59
CA ILE A 362 3.23 11.21 10.17
C ILE A 362 4.41 11.11 9.19
N THR A 363 4.48 12.03 8.20
CA THR A 363 5.50 12.00 7.15
C THR A 363 6.68 12.95 7.39
N ARG A 364 6.79 13.47 8.62
CA ARG A 364 7.97 14.25 9.02
C ARG A 364 9.02 13.33 9.64
N PRO A 365 10.32 13.67 9.48
CA PRO A 365 11.39 12.95 10.12
C PRO A 365 11.27 12.95 11.66
N ASP A 366 11.84 11.93 12.31
CA ASP A 366 11.83 11.81 13.77
C ASP A 366 12.50 13.00 14.48
N TYR A 367 13.59 13.53 13.93
CA TYR A 367 14.27 14.71 14.49
C TYR A 367 13.41 15.99 14.42
N ASP A 368 12.36 16.04 13.61
CA ASP A 368 11.33 17.09 13.59
C ASP A 368 10.09 16.71 14.42
N GLY A 369 10.17 15.63 15.21
CA GLY A 369 9.09 15.11 16.05
C GLY A 369 8.09 14.21 15.33
N GLY A 370 8.33 13.87 14.06
CA GLY A 370 7.46 13.04 13.25
C GLY A 370 7.63 11.53 13.50
N LEU A 371 6.90 10.72 12.71
CA LEU A 371 7.01 9.27 12.73
C LEU A 371 7.99 8.72 11.69
N GLY A 372 8.43 9.52 10.72
CA GLY A 372 9.41 9.14 9.72
C GLY A 372 8.87 8.38 8.51
N PHE A 373 7.56 8.25 8.32
CA PHE A 373 7.01 7.73 7.08
C PHE A 373 7.33 8.64 5.90
N LEU A 374 7.41 8.08 4.71
CA LEU A 374 7.59 8.88 3.50
C LEU A 374 6.26 9.41 2.97
N PHE A 375 5.22 8.59 3.03
CA PHE A 375 3.87 8.91 2.56
C PHE A 375 2.81 8.49 3.58
N LYS A 376 1.64 9.13 3.43
CA LYS A 376 0.40 8.79 4.13
C LYS A 376 -0.76 8.72 3.12
N TRP A 377 -1.66 7.76 3.26
CA TRP A 377 -2.91 7.76 2.51
C TRP A 377 -3.78 8.95 2.90
N ASN A 378 -4.35 9.65 1.93
CA ASN A 378 -5.30 10.73 2.17
C ASN A 378 -6.73 10.19 2.23
N MET A 379 -7.08 9.58 3.36
CA MET A 379 -8.41 9.00 3.58
C MET A 379 -9.50 10.10 3.62
N GLY A 380 -9.16 11.32 4.07
CA GLY A 380 -10.08 12.47 4.07
C GLY A 380 -10.50 12.85 2.64
N TRP A 381 -9.52 13.03 1.73
CA TRP A 381 -9.79 13.29 0.31
C TRP A 381 -10.62 12.16 -0.32
N MET A 382 -10.26 10.92 -0.03
CA MET A 382 -10.97 9.75 -0.56
C MET A 382 -12.45 9.77 -0.16
N ASN A 383 -12.74 9.91 1.13
CA ASN A 383 -14.11 9.93 1.64
C ASN A 383 -14.93 11.10 1.07
N ASP A 384 -14.35 12.31 1.04
CA ASP A 384 -14.99 13.49 0.48
C ASP A 384 -15.33 13.30 -1.00
N MET A 385 -14.38 12.77 -1.78
CA MET A 385 -14.58 12.56 -3.21
C MET A 385 -15.57 11.45 -3.52
N LEU A 386 -15.50 10.31 -2.82
CA LEU A 386 -16.46 9.22 -3.00
C LEU A 386 -17.87 9.67 -2.65
N LYS A 387 -18.04 10.39 -1.55
CA LYS A 387 -19.32 11.01 -1.19
C LYS A 387 -19.81 11.96 -2.29
N TYR A 388 -18.97 12.91 -2.72
CA TYR A 388 -19.34 13.91 -3.72
C TYR A 388 -19.73 13.27 -5.07
N MET A 389 -18.94 12.31 -5.54
CA MET A 389 -19.17 11.64 -6.82
C MET A 389 -20.40 10.73 -6.81
N SER A 390 -20.82 10.22 -5.63
CA SER A 390 -22.04 9.43 -5.49
C SER A 390 -23.34 10.26 -5.52
N LEU A 391 -23.23 11.58 -5.33
CA LEU A 391 -24.39 12.48 -5.39
C LEU A 391 -24.88 12.65 -6.83
N ASP A 392 -26.20 12.67 -7.00
CA ASP A 392 -26.81 13.18 -8.23
C ASP A 392 -26.28 14.60 -8.51
N PRO A 393 -25.87 14.90 -9.75
CA PRO A 393 -25.30 16.21 -10.10
C PRO A 393 -26.15 17.42 -9.68
N LEU A 394 -27.48 17.28 -9.59
CA LEU A 394 -28.38 18.33 -9.11
C LEU A 394 -28.09 18.76 -7.67
N TRP A 395 -27.60 17.85 -6.83
CA TRP A 395 -27.33 18.09 -5.42
C TRP A 395 -25.88 18.46 -5.11
N ARG A 396 -24.95 18.28 -6.05
CA ARG A 396 -23.51 18.54 -5.90
C ARG A 396 -23.17 19.95 -5.45
N LYS A 397 -23.99 20.94 -5.84
CA LYS A 397 -23.81 22.33 -5.39
C LYS A 397 -23.83 22.49 -3.88
N GLY A 398 -24.58 21.65 -3.16
CA GLY A 398 -24.65 21.65 -1.70
C GLY A 398 -23.37 21.14 -1.02
N ASP A 399 -22.65 20.25 -1.69
CA ASP A 399 -21.41 19.62 -1.19
C ASP A 399 -20.16 20.07 -1.97
N HIS A 400 -20.20 21.22 -2.66
CA HIS A 400 -19.10 21.75 -3.48
C HIS A 400 -17.76 21.81 -2.72
N ASN A 401 -17.80 22.05 -1.40
CA ASN A 401 -16.61 22.10 -0.55
C ASN A 401 -15.84 20.78 -0.52
N ALA A 402 -16.46 19.63 -0.81
CA ALA A 402 -15.76 18.36 -0.88
C ALA A 402 -14.66 18.35 -1.95
N LEU A 403 -14.82 19.15 -3.03
CA LEU A 403 -13.81 19.32 -4.08
C LEU A 403 -12.59 20.13 -3.61
N THR A 404 -12.76 21.01 -2.64
CA THR A 404 -11.76 22.03 -2.29
C THR A 404 -11.18 21.89 -0.89
N PHE A 405 -11.90 21.21 0.02
CA PHE A 405 -11.52 21.10 1.42
C PHE A 405 -10.17 20.43 1.62
N SER A 406 -9.88 19.37 0.86
CA SER A 406 -8.60 18.67 0.94
C SER A 406 -7.38 19.58 0.68
N MET A 407 -7.56 20.67 -0.08
CA MET A 407 -6.48 21.63 -0.32
C MET A 407 -6.10 22.45 0.93
N THR A 408 -6.96 22.51 1.95
CA THR A 408 -6.65 23.20 3.21
C THR A 408 -5.54 22.50 4.00
N TYR A 409 -5.35 21.19 3.77
CA TYR A 409 -4.35 20.37 4.44
C TYR A 409 -3.44 19.57 3.47
N ALA A 410 -3.58 19.75 2.15
CA ALA A 410 -2.88 18.96 1.13
C ALA A 410 -1.35 18.93 1.28
N TYR A 411 -0.76 19.90 1.98
CA TYR A 411 0.68 20.03 2.19
C TYR A 411 1.11 19.85 3.65
N SER A 412 0.20 19.39 4.52
CA SER A 412 0.55 19.03 5.91
C SER A 412 1.38 17.76 5.96
N GLU A 413 1.12 16.84 5.04
CA GLU A 413 1.79 15.54 4.88
C GLU A 413 2.12 15.27 3.40
N ASN A 414 2.94 14.26 3.13
CA ASN A 414 3.14 13.74 1.79
C ASN A 414 2.05 12.72 1.47
N PHE A 415 1.03 13.12 0.73
CA PHE A 415 -0.14 12.29 0.52
C PHE A 415 -0.07 11.39 -0.72
N ILE A 416 -0.65 10.19 -0.59
CA ILE A 416 -1.15 9.36 -1.68
C ILE A 416 -2.67 9.47 -1.69
N LEU A 417 -3.29 9.64 -2.85
CA LEU A 417 -4.74 9.72 -3.06
C LEU A 417 -5.26 8.31 -3.38
N PRO A 418 -5.77 7.54 -2.39
CA PRO A 418 -6.15 6.16 -2.61
C PRO A 418 -7.57 6.05 -3.18
N LEU A 419 -7.75 5.15 -4.16
CA LEU A 419 -9.01 4.52 -4.48
C LEU A 419 -8.81 3.02 -4.28
N SER A 420 -8.78 2.60 -3.02
CA SER A 420 -8.31 1.30 -2.58
C SER A 420 -9.38 0.21 -2.54
N HIS A 421 -8.95 -1.02 -2.26
CA HIS A 421 -9.79 -2.21 -2.17
C HIS A 421 -10.93 -2.08 -1.15
N ASP A 422 -10.69 -1.43 0.00
CA ASP A 422 -11.67 -1.28 1.07
C ASP A 422 -12.94 -0.53 0.64
N GLU A 423 -12.84 0.29 -0.40
CA GLU A 423 -13.95 1.11 -0.86
C GLU A 423 -14.85 0.41 -1.88
N VAL A 424 -14.50 -0.80 -2.31
CA VAL A 424 -15.24 -1.55 -3.35
C VAL A 424 -15.70 -2.94 -2.89
N VAL A 425 -15.94 -3.09 -1.58
CA VAL A 425 -16.36 -4.33 -0.91
C VAL A 425 -17.45 -4.07 0.14
N HIS A 426 -17.99 -5.12 0.71
CA HIS A 426 -18.89 -5.12 1.87
C HIS A 426 -20.16 -4.26 1.71
N GLY A 427 -20.77 -4.26 0.53
CA GLY A 427 -22.01 -3.51 0.25
C GLY A 427 -21.75 -2.03 -0.04
N LYS A 428 -20.48 -1.62 -0.22
CA LYS A 428 -20.12 -0.25 -0.59
C LYS A 428 -20.27 0.04 -2.10
N CYS A 429 -20.61 -0.94 -2.92
CA CYS A 429 -20.62 -0.94 -4.39
C CYS A 429 -19.23 -0.84 -5.03
N SER A 430 -19.09 -1.33 -6.27
CA SER A 430 -17.90 -1.06 -7.10
C SER A 430 -17.75 0.45 -7.36
N LEU A 431 -16.56 0.88 -7.79
CA LEU A 431 -16.32 2.31 -8.00
C LEU A 431 -17.29 2.91 -9.04
N ILE A 432 -17.52 2.21 -10.15
CA ILE A 432 -18.53 2.64 -11.14
C ILE A 432 -19.95 2.50 -10.60
N GLY A 433 -20.21 1.50 -9.74
CA GLY A 433 -21.50 1.30 -9.08
C GLY A 433 -21.94 2.48 -8.23
N LYS A 434 -20.98 3.18 -7.60
CA LYS A 434 -21.23 4.41 -6.82
C LYS A 434 -21.64 5.61 -7.67
N MET A 435 -21.31 5.62 -8.95
CA MET A 435 -21.62 6.75 -9.84
C MET A 435 -23.11 6.82 -10.12
N PRO A 436 -23.74 8.04 -10.05
CA PRO A 436 -25.17 8.22 -10.31
C PRO A 436 -25.49 8.19 -11.78
N GLY A 437 -26.78 8.12 -12.10
CA GLY A 437 -27.33 8.19 -13.44
C GLY A 437 -27.43 6.84 -14.15
N ASN A 438 -27.70 6.91 -15.46
CA ASN A 438 -27.78 5.74 -16.33
C ASN A 438 -26.38 5.19 -16.66
N TYR A 439 -26.31 4.17 -17.51
CA TYR A 439 -25.06 3.51 -17.87
C TYR A 439 -23.99 4.47 -18.42
N ASP A 440 -24.37 5.37 -19.34
CA ASP A 440 -23.42 6.33 -19.92
C ASP A 440 -22.99 7.39 -18.90
N ASP A 441 -23.92 7.86 -18.07
CA ASP A 441 -23.64 8.85 -17.02
C ASP A 441 -22.60 8.32 -16.02
N LYS A 442 -22.69 7.03 -15.66
CA LYS A 442 -21.72 6.40 -14.76
C LYS A 442 -20.30 6.46 -15.31
N PHE A 443 -20.11 6.14 -16.59
CA PHE A 443 -18.79 6.21 -17.23
C PHE A 443 -18.29 7.65 -17.34
N ASN A 444 -19.15 8.62 -17.65
CA ASN A 444 -18.78 10.03 -17.71
C ASN A 444 -18.32 10.55 -16.34
N ASN A 445 -19.08 10.21 -15.27
CA ASN A 445 -18.70 10.54 -13.90
C ASN A 445 -17.35 9.94 -13.53
N LEU A 446 -17.14 8.67 -13.84
CA LEU A 446 -15.91 7.95 -13.47
C LEU A 446 -14.68 8.52 -14.21
N ARG A 447 -14.82 8.88 -15.51
CA ARG A 447 -13.74 9.56 -16.24
C ARG A 447 -13.38 10.90 -15.63
N ALA A 448 -14.38 11.72 -15.30
CA ALA A 448 -14.16 13.00 -14.64
C ALA A 448 -13.49 12.82 -13.28
N PHE A 449 -13.86 11.80 -12.52
CA PHE A 449 -13.27 11.49 -11.22
C PHE A 449 -11.78 11.10 -11.33
N PHE A 450 -11.42 10.17 -12.20
CA PHE A 450 -10.03 9.79 -12.42
C PHE A 450 -9.17 10.96 -12.90
N ALA A 451 -9.69 11.78 -13.81
CA ALA A 451 -8.95 12.95 -14.28
C ALA A 451 -8.76 14.00 -13.17
N TYR A 452 -9.74 14.18 -12.30
CA TYR A 452 -9.60 15.03 -11.12
C TYR A 452 -8.56 14.48 -10.13
N GLN A 453 -8.57 13.16 -9.85
CA GLN A 453 -7.54 12.51 -9.04
C GLN A 453 -6.14 12.78 -9.60
N ILE A 454 -5.95 12.61 -10.91
CA ILE A 454 -4.66 12.86 -11.58
C ILE A 454 -4.26 14.33 -11.49
N ALA A 455 -5.20 15.25 -11.63
CA ALA A 455 -4.94 16.69 -11.56
C ALA A 455 -4.64 17.20 -10.15
N HIS A 456 -5.27 16.60 -9.11
CA HIS A 456 -5.11 17.00 -7.71
C HIS A 456 -3.68 16.73 -7.20
N PRO A 457 -3.09 17.59 -6.32
CA PRO A 457 -1.80 17.30 -5.67
C PRO A 457 -1.81 15.98 -4.89
N GLY A 458 -0.68 15.30 -4.87
CA GLY A 458 -0.48 14.01 -4.21
C GLY A 458 -0.18 12.87 -5.19
N LYS A 459 0.36 11.76 -4.69
CA LYS A 459 0.61 10.54 -5.47
C LYS A 459 -0.70 9.78 -5.68
N LYS A 460 -0.73 8.78 -6.55
CA LYS A 460 -1.96 8.12 -6.99
C LYS A 460 -1.93 6.64 -6.64
N LEU A 461 -3.08 6.13 -6.22
CA LEU A 461 -3.32 4.70 -6.06
C LEU A 461 -4.69 4.35 -6.61
N ASN A 462 -4.76 3.26 -7.35
CA ASN A 462 -6.00 2.72 -7.91
C ASN A 462 -6.01 1.20 -7.73
N PHE A 463 -7.10 0.67 -7.18
CA PHE A 463 -7.29 -0.75 -7.02
C PHE A 463 -7.65 -1.43 -8.34
N MET A 464 -7.17 -2.66 -8.52
CA MET A 464 -7.40 -3.49 -9.70
C MET A 464 -8.87 -3.59 -10.09
N GLY A 465 -9.15 -3.54 -11.39
CA GLY A 465 -10.50 -3.59 -11.96
C GLY A 465 -11.17 -2.23 -12.09
N ASN A 466 -10.80 -1.22 -11.30
CA ASN A 466 -11.34 0.12 -11.41
C ASN A 466 -11.02 0.75 -12.79
N GLU A 467 -9.86 0.43 -13.36
CA GLU A 467 -9.35 0.98 -14.62
C GLU A 467 -10.17 0.58 -15.85
N PHE A 468 -10.93 -0.50 -15.79
CA PHE A 468 -11.89 -0.88 -16.82
C PHE A 468 -13.33 -0.88 -16.31
N ALA A 469 -13.57 -0.23 -15.17
CA ALA A 469 -14.88 -0.08 -14.56
C ALA A 469 -15.55 -1.42 -14.20
N GLN A 470 -14.84 -2.29 -13.45
CA GLN A 470 -15.41 -3.51 -12.86
C GLN A 470 -16.80 -3.22 -12.29
N PHE A 471 -17.83 -3.96 -12.74
CA PHE A 471 -19.22 -3.60 -12.46
C PHE A 471 -19.71 -4.09 -11.10
N ILE A 472 -19.28 -5.29 -10.71
CA ILE A 472 -19.59 -5.85 -9.38
C ILE A 472 -18.54 -5.42 -8.35
N GLU A 473 -18.90 -5.48 -7.09
CA GLU A 473 -17.94 -5.35 -6.00
C GLU A 473 -16.81 -6.36 -6.14
N TRP A 474 -15.62 -6.00 -5.65
CA TRP A 474 -14.53 -6.95 -5.61
C TRP A 474 -14.91 -8.20 -4.80
N ASN A 475 -14.61 -9.35 -5.38
CA ASN A 475 -14.80 -10.65 -4.77
C ASN A 475 -13.49 -11.44 -4.83
N TYR A 476 -12.86 -11.67 -3.68
CA TYR A 476 -11.60 -12.38 -3.57
C TYR A 476 -11.67 -13.85 -4.02
N THR A 477 -12.88 -14.43 -4.10
CA THR A 477 -13.06 -15.85 -4.45
C THR A 477 -13.00 -16.12 -5.96
N GLN A 478 -12.99 -15.10 -6.79
CA GLN A 478 -12.96 -15.21 -8.26
C GLN A 478 -12.00 -14.18 -8.88
N GLY A 479 -11.63 -14.38 -10.15
CA GLY A 479 -10.90 -13.38 -10.91
C GLY A 479 -11.77 -12.15 -11.23
N LEU A 480 -11.14 -11.06 -11.65
CA LEU A 480 -11.84 -9.89 -12.20
C LEU A 480 -12.66 -10.29 -13.45
N ASP A 481 -13.71 -9.54 -13.72
CA ASP A 481 -14.61 -9.77 -14.86
C ASP A 481 -13.96 -9.29 -16.18
N TRP A 482 -12.84 -9.89 -16.58
CA TRP A 482 -12.08 -9.54 -17.78
C TRP A 482 -12.94 -9.56 -19.06
N MET A 483 -14.03 -10.35 -19.07
CA MET A 483 -15.02 -10.37 -20.14
C MET A 483 -15.69 -9.00 -20.38
N LEU A 484 -15.67 -8.10 -19.41
CA LEU A 484 -16.18 -6.74 -19.58
C LEU A 484 -15.45 -5.99 -20.71
N LEU A 485 -14.20 -6.35 -20.98
CA LEU A 485 -13.43 -5.77 -22.09
C LEU A 485 -13.98 -6.17 -23.49
N ASP A 486 -14.90 -7.12 -23.60
CA ASP A 486 -15.64 -7.39 -24.83
C ASP A 486 -16.66 -6.29 -25.12
N TYR A 487 -17.04 -5.48 -24.13
CA TYR A 487 -17.97 -4.37 -24.27
C TYR A 487 -17.22 -3.05 -24.51
N GLU A 488 -17.73 -2.28 -25.48
CA GLU A 488 -17.07 -1.05 -25.97
C GLU A 488 -16.77 -0.02 -24.86
N LYS A 489 -17.72 0.21 -23.94
CA LYS A 489 -17.57 1.23 -22.89
C LYS A 489 -16.43 0.87 -21.91
N HIS A 490 -16.30 -0.39 -21.56
CA HIS A 490 -15.23 -0.87 -20.67
C HIS A 490 -13.85 -0.82 -21.35
N ARG A 491 -13.76 -1.22 -22.64
CA ARG A 491 -12.52 -1.05 -23.43
C ARG A 491 -12.11 0.42 -23.53
N LYS A 492 -13.07 1.31 -23.79
CA LYS A 492 -12.83 2.76 -23.88
C LYS A 492 -12.43 3.34 -22.52
N MET A 493 -12.98 2.86 -21.42
CA MET A 493 -12.56 3.25 -20.08
C MET A 493 -11.12 2.81 -19.80
N GLN A 494 -10.76 1.57 -20.10
CA GLN A 494 -9.38 1.09 -19.94
C GLN A 494 -8.41 1.92 -20.82
N HIS A 495 -8.79 2.19 -22.07
CA HIS A 495 -8.02 3.06 -22.96
C HIS A 495 -7.85 4.47 -22.39
N PHE A 496 -8.93 5.02 -21.81
CA PHE A 496 -8.90 6.33 -21.14
C PHE A 496 -7.92 6.32 -19.95
N VAL A 497 -8.04 5.36 -19.03
CA VAL A 497 -7.16 5.29 -17.85
C VAL A 497 -5.71 5.10 -18.26
N ARG A 498 -5.43 4.24 -19.26
CA ARG A 498 -4.08 4.10 -19.83
C ARG A 498 -3.56 5.44 -20.36
N THR A 499 -4.34 6.14 -21.15
CA THR A 499 -3.96 7.44 -21.70
C THR A 499 -3.72 8.47 -20.59
N LEU A 500 -4.58 8.49 -19.59
CA LEU A 500 -4.50 9.40 -18.45
C LEU A 500 -3.26 9.13 -17.58
N ASN A 501 -2.91 7.86 -17.36
CA ASN A 501 -1.70 7.47 -16.63
C ASN A 501 -0.42 7.89 -17.37
N HIS A 502 -0.36 7.66 -18.68
CA HIS A 502 0.77 8.14 -19.49
C HIS A 502 0.82 9.67 -19.53
N PHE A 503 -0.33 10.34 -19.61
CA PHE A 503 -0.41 11.80 -19.50
C PHE A 503 0.17 12.29 -18.16
N TYR A 504 -0.13 11.61 -17.05
CA TYR A 504 0.48 11.91 -15.75
C TYR A 504 2.00 11.76 -15.77
N LEU A 505 2.53 10.68 -16.34
CA LEU A 505 3.98 10.43 -16.42
C LEU A 505 4.70 11.53 -17.23
N ASP A 506 4.11 11.97 -18.35
CA ASP A 506 4.71 12.91 -19.30
C ASP A 506 4.68 14.36 -18.80
N HIS A 507 3.75 14.69 -17.88
CA HIS A 507 3.55 16.06 -17.42
C HIS A 507 4.08 16.29 -15.99
N ARG A 508 5.34 16.68 -15.89
CA ARG A 508 6.06 16.91 -14.61
C ARG A 508 5.31 17.82 -13.63
N CYS A 509 4.52 18.77 -14.10
CA CYS A 509 3.72 19.67 -13.26
C CYS A 509 2.65 18.91 -12.43
N LEU A 510 2.29 17.69 -12.81
CA LEU A 510 1.31 16.87 -12.09
C LEU A 510 1.91 16.08 -10.90
N TRP A 511 3.24 15.99 -10.79
CA TRP A 511 3.88 15.13 -9.77
C TRP A 511 5.19 15.66 -9.17
N GLU A 512 5.87 16.65 -9.82
CA GLU A 512 7.20 17.09 -9.38
C GLU A 512 7.15 18.01 -8.15
N ASN A 513 6.02 18.70 -7.97
CA ASN A 513 5.81 19.69 -6.92
C ASN A 513 4.46 19.49 -6.24
N ASP A 514 4.35 18.37 -5.51
CA ASP A 514 3.15 17.96 -4.76
C ASP A 514 3.23 18.33 -3.27
N SER A 515 4.31 18.98 -2.83
CA SER A 515 4.60 19.18 -1.41
C SER A 515 4.39 20.61 -0.91
N ASP A 516 4.04 21.54 -1.80
CA ASP A 516 3.84 22.96 -1.45
C ASP A 516 2.93 23.71 -2.43
N TRP A 517 2.52 24.91 -2.03
CA TRP A 517 1.65 25.78 -2.83
C TRP A 517 2.30 26.28 -4.13
N ASP A 518 3.60 26.21 -4.29
CA ASP A 518 4.26 26.63 -5.57
C ASP A 518 3.88 25.72 -6.73
N GLY A 519 3.44 24.49 -6.43
CA GLY A 519 2.93 23.52 -7.41
C GLY A 519 1.46 23.69 -7.79
N PHE A 520 0.70 24.54 -7.09
CA PHE A 520 -0.75 24.66 -7.27
C PHE A 520 -1.25 26.10 -7.10
N ARG A 521 -2.22 26.50 -7.92
CA ARG A 521 -2.98 27.76 -7.76
C ARG A 521 -4.39 27.59 -8.26
N TRP A 522 -5.35 28.01 -7.48
CA TRP A 522 -6.75 28.10 -7.92
C TRP A 522 -6.90 29.17 -8.99
N LEU A 523 -7.79 28.91 -9.96
CA LEU A 523 -8.36 29.89 -10.89
C LEU A 523 -9.84 30.14 -10.59
N SER A 524 -10.56 29.08 -10.18
CA SER A 524 -11.93 29.14 -9.69
C SER A 524 -12.12 27.98 -8.70
N CYS A 525 -12.58 28.28 -7.47
CA CYS A 525 -12.77 27.23 -6.43
C CYS A 525 -14.14 27.31 -5.74
N ASP A 526 -14.94 28.32 -6.00
CA ASP A 526 -16.19 28.63 -5.28
C ASP A 526 -17.44 28.67 -6.16
N ASP A 527 -17.34 28.27 -7.43
CA ASP A 527 -18.46 28.20 -8.36
C ASP A 527 -19.34 26.96 -8.13
N ARG A 528 -20.01 26.97 -6.98
CA ARG A 528 -20.91 25.89 -6.56
C ARG A 528 -22.12 25.72 -7.44
N ASP A 529 -22.66 26.81 -7.99
CA ASP A 529 -23.89 26.78 -8.79
C ASP A 529 -23.69 26.05 -10.13
N ASN A 530 -22.49 26.11 -10.66
CA ASN A 530 -22.08 25.37 -11.87
C ASN A 530 -21.37 24.06 -11.56
N SER A 531 -21.02 23.77 -10.30
CA SER A 531 -20.18 22.64 -9.90
C SER A 531 -18.87 22.57 -10.68
N ILE A 532 -18.23 23.74 -10.88
CA ILE A 532 -16.97 23.89 -11.60
C ILE A 532 -15.84 24.29 -10.65
N VAL A 533 -14.70 23.64 -10.80
CA VAL A 533 -13.43 24.09 -10.24
C VAL A 533 -12.38 24.16 -11.35
N ALA A 534 -11.48 25.14 -11.25
CA ALA A 534 -10.37 25.28 -12.18
C ALA A 534 -9.10 25.67 -11.41
N PHE A 535 -7.97 25.07 -11.79
CA PHE A 535 -6.70 25.31 -11.11
C PHE A 535 -5.51 25.05 -12.05
N ARG A 536 -4.36 25.53 -11.61
CA ARG A 536 -3.07 25.36 -12.28
C ARG A 536 -2.23 24.36 -11.51
N ARG A 537 -1.56 23.46 -12.25
CA ARG A 537 -0.47 22.63 -11.75
C ARG A 537 0.83 23.14 -12.35
N ILE A 538 1.82 23.37 -11.50
CA ILE A 538 3.05 24.08 -11.86
C ILE A 538 4.26 23.24 -11.47
N SER A 539 5.13 22.94 -12.45
CA SER A 539 6.40 22.24 -12.20
C SER A 539 7.45 23.20 -11.61
N ARG A 540 8.48 22.66 -10.98
CA ARG A 540 9.61 23.46 -10.44
C ARG A 540 10.32 24.32 -11.49
N LYS A 541 10.21 23.98 -12.76
CA LYS A 541 10.76 24.77 -13.89
C LYS A 541 9.74 25.74 -14.49
N GLY A 542 8.60 25.94 -13.87
CA GLY A 542 7.55 26.88 -14.30
C GLY A 542 6.73 26.41 -15.52
N LYS A 543 6.86 25.14 -15.96
CA LYS A 543 5.89 24.55 -16.90
C LYS A 543 4.58 24.32 -16.17
N GLU A 544 3.47 24.62 -16.82
CA GLU A 544 2.16 24.57 -16.18
C GLU A 544 1.10 23.94 -17.07
N LEU A 545 0.08 23.37 -16.43
CA LEU A 545 -1.19 22.96 -16.99
C LEU A 545 -2.34 23.64 -16.25
N ILE A 546 -3.41 23.96 -16.95
CA ILE A 546 -4.69 24.34 -16.36
C ILE A 546 -5.62 23.13 -16.47
N ALA A 547 -6.20 22.72 -15.34
CA ALA A 547 -7.30 21.78 -15.28
C ALA A 547 -8.62 22.55 -15.08
N VAL A 548 -9.61 22.29 -15.92
CA VAL A 548 -10.99 22.81 -15.81
C VAL A 548 -11.90 21.62 -15.61
N CYS A 549 -12.52 21.51 -14.45
CA CYS A 549 -13.33 20.37 -14.05
C CYS A 549 -14.80 20.79 -13.93
N ASN A 550 -15.67 20.19 -14.72
CA ASN A 550 -17.11 20.38 -14.71
C ASN A 550 -17.79 19.09 -14.21
N PHE A 551 -18.36 19.14 -13.03
CA PHE A 551 -19.07 18.01 -12.42
C PHE A 551 -20.61 18.09 -12.61
N CYS A 552 -21.07 18.90 -13.58
CA CYS A 552 -22.47 19.05 -13.95
C CYS A 552 -22.70 18.56 -15.40
N PRO A 553 -23.84 17.91 -15.71
CA PRO A 553 -24.14 17.43 -17.07
C PRO A 553 -24.61 18.57 -17.98
N VAL A 554 -24.04 19.76 -17.84
CA VAL A 554 -24.42 20.97 -18.63
C VAL A 554 -23.16 21.50 -19.32
N LEU A 555 -23.28 21.63 -20.67
CA LEU A 555 -22.27 22.31 -21.46
C LEU A 555 -22.23 23.81 -21.09
N ARG A 556 -21.04 24.35 -20.88
CA ARG A 556 -20.84 25.79 -20.69
C ARG A 556 -20.10 26.34 -21.90
N GLU A 557 -20.83 27.07 -22.76
CA GLU A 557 -20.26 27.60 -24.00
C GLU A 557 -19.31 28.77 -23.76
N ASP A 558 -19.62 29.64 -22.78
CA ASP A 558 -18.94 30.91 -22.56
C ASP A 558 -18.45 31.05 -21.08
N TYR A 559 -17.70 30.07 -20.60
CA TYR A 559 -17.22 30.09 -19.23
C TYR A 559 -15.94 30.93 -19.08
N SER A 560 -16.00 32.04 -18.34
CA SER A 560 -14.86 32.95 -18.16
C SER A 560 -13.95 32.51 -17.00
N LEU A 561 -12.66 32.36 -17.27
CA LEU A 561 -11.63 32.09 -16.27
C LEU A 561 -10.50 33.11 -16.33
N PRO A 562 -9.91 33.48 -15.18
CA PRO A 562 -8.67 34.24 -15.14
C PRO A 562 -7.52 33.43 -15.72
N LEU A 563 -6.58 34.08 -16.37
CA LEU A 563 -5.43 33.45 -17.02
C LEU A 563 -4.12 34.13 -16.64
N PRO A 564 -3.05 33.34 -16.35
CA PRO A 564 -1.79 33.87 -15.83
C PRO A 564 -0.97 34.64 -16.87
N LYS A 565 -1.13 34.34 -18.16
CA LYS A 565 -0.27 34.85 -19.24
C LYS A 565 -1.07 35.21 -20.48
N ALA A 566 -0.58 36.20 -21.24
CA ALA A 566 -1.04 36.46 -22.59
C ALA A 566 -0.70 35.30 -23.53
N GLY A 567 -1.46 35.12 -24.61
CA GLY A 567 -1.27 34.08 -25.61
C GLY A 567 -2.43 33.12 -25.71
N TRP A 568 -2.18 31.92 -26.14
CA TRP A 568 -3.20 30.91 -26.38
C TRP A 568 -3.09 29.76 -25.37
N TYR A 569 -4.22 29.15 -25.05
CA TYR A 569 -4.31 27.95 -24.23
C TYR A 569 -4.96 26.86 -25.05
N LYS A 570 -4.13 25.87 -25.45
CA LYS A 570 -4.55 24.74 -26.27
C LYS A 570 -5.08 23.62 -25.39
N PRO A 571 -6.28 23.05 -25.64
CA PRO A 571 -6.69 21.82 -24.99
C PRO A 571 -5.79 20.67 -25.44
N ILE A 572 -5.35 19.85 -24.50
CA ILE A 572 -4.42 18.73 -24.74
C ILE A 572 -4.95 17.38 -24.25
N LEU A 573 -5.96 17.40 -23.40
CA LEU A 573 -6.74 16.23 -23.00
C LEU A 573 -8.16 16.67 -22.64
N ASN A 574 -9.15 15.95 -23.16
CA ASN A 574 -10.58 16.11 -22.86
C ASN A 574 -11.16 14.74 -22.48
N THR A 575 -11.72 14.62 -21.28
CA THR A 575 -12.30 13.34 -20.82
C THR A 575 -13.62 13.00 -21.53
N ASP A 576 -14.24 13.96 -22.21
CA ASP A 576 -15.48 13.77 -22.98
C ASP A 576 -15.24 13.40 -24.46
N ASP A 577 -13.98 13.13 -24.84
CA ASP A 577 -13.64 12.71 -26.20
C ASP A 577 -14.31 11.37 -26.56
N ALA A 578 -14.76 11.23 -27.79
CA ALA A 578 -15.39 10.02 -28.33
C ALA A 578 -14.47 8.79 -28.26
N ALA A 579 -13.16 8.99 -28.36
CA ALA A 579 -12.17 7.92 -28.20
C ALA A 579 -12.25 7.25 -26.82
N PHE A 580 -12.68 7.99 -25.80
CA PHE A 580 -12.88 7.51 -24.43
C PHE A 580 -14.34 7.15 -24.11
N GLY A 581 -15.23 7.24 -25.11
CA GLY A 581 -16.67 6.96 -24.97
C GLY A 581 -17.48 8.12 -24.40
N GLY A 582 -16.97 9.34 -24.49
CA GLY A 582 -17.68 10.58 -24.19
C GLY A 582 -18.67 10.98 -25.30
N PHE A 583 -19.37 12.09 -25.07
CA PHE A 583 -20.33 12.67 -26.03
C PHE A 583 -19.66 13.52 -27.10
N ASP A 584 -18.36 13.68 -27.05
CA ASP A 584 -17.54 14.39 -28.03
C ASP A 584 -17.79 15.92 -28.11
N PHE A 585 -18.17 16.54 -26.98
CA PHE A 585 -18.15 17.99 -26.87
C PHE A 585 -16.70 18.48 -26.82
N GLN A 586 -16.20 18.94 -27.97
CA GLN A 586 -14.81 19.34 -28.08
C GLN A 586 -14.55 20.72 -27.48
N PRO A 587 -13.55 20.89 -26.58
CA PRO A 587 -13.10 22.20 -26.14
C PRO A 587 -12.32 22.91 -27.25
N ALA A 588 -12.44 24.24 -27.34
CA ALA A 588 -11.70 25.05 -28.28
C ALA A 588 -10.42 25.65 -27.67
N PRO A 589 -9.42 26.01 -28.49
CA PRO A 589 -8.29 26.84 -28.03
C PRO A 589 -8.80 28.20 -27.53
N VAL A 590 -8.24 28.65 -26.40
CA VAL A 590 -8.66 29.89 -25.73
C VAL A 590 -7.61 30.97 -25.92
N HIS A 591 -7.99 32.14 -26.42
CA HIS A 591 -7.14 33.31 -26.48
C HIS A 591 -7.27 34.16 -25.22
N ALA A 592 -6.16 34.43 -24.56
CA ALA A 592 -6.13 35.30 -23.39
C ALA A 592 -6.28 36.76 -23.80
N VAL A 593 -7.34 37.39 -23.36
CA VAL A 593 -7.59 38.81 -23.58
C VAL A 593 -7.16 39.62 -22.34
N ARG A 594 -6.67 40.84 -22.56
CA ARG A 594 -6.28 41.74 -21.47
C ARG A 594 -7.53 42.29 -20.77
N ARG A 595 -8.09 41.51 -19.90
CA ARG A 595 -9.25 41.83 -19.05
C ARG A 595 -8.95 41.23 -17.67
N ALA A 596 -8.76 42.09 -16.69
CA ALA A 596 -8.44 41.64 -15.34
C ALA A 596 -9.61 40.85 -14.73
N GLN A 597 -9.28 39.73 -14.08
CA GLN A 597 -10.23 38.89 -13.32
C GLN A 597 -9.49 38.33 -12.09
N GLY A 598 -9.99 38.67 -10.88
CA GLY A 598 -9.26 38.38 -9.62
C GLY A 598 -7.90 39.05 -9.63
N GLU A 599 -6.86 38.29 -9.28
CA GLU A 599 -5.46 38.74 -9.26
C GLU A 599 -4.76 38.73 -10.63
N TYR A 600 -5.43 38.23 -11.68
CA TYR A 600 -4.84 38.05 -13.00
C TYR A 600 -5.16 39.18 -13.96
N ALA A 601 -4.18 39.64 -14.74
CA ALA A 601 -4.36 40.69 -15.73
C ALA A 601 -5.08 40.24 -17.00
N TYR A 602 -5.19 38.94 -17.22
CA TYR A 602 -5.81 38.33 -18.39
C TYR A 602 -6.96 37.41 -17.99
N SER A 603 -7.90 37.23 -18.91
CA SER A 603 -8.96 36.23 -18.81
C SER A 603 -9.23 35.61 -20.18
N GLY A 604 -9.90 34.45 -20.18
CA GLY A 604 -10.30 33.75 -21.38
C GLY A 604 -11.68 33.16 -21.26
N THR A 605 -12.34 32.93 -22.41
CA THR A 605 -13.65 32.28 -22.48
C THR A 605 -13.46 30.84 -22.93
N PHE A 606 -13.91 29.91 -22.11
CA PHE A 606 -13.75 28.47 -22.27
C PHE A 606 -15.08 27.84 -22.67
N ARG A 607 -15.03 26.92 -23.63
CA ARG A 607 -16.07 25.94 -23.83
C ARG A 607 -15.78 24.74 -22.97
N VAL A 608 -16.60 24.49 -21.93
CA VAL A 608 -16.39 23.44 -20.96
C VAL A 608 -17.43 22.34 -21.15
N PRO A 609 -17.01 21.14 -21.62
CA PRO A 609 -17.89 20.01 -21.82
C PRO A 609 -18.60 19.56 -20.55
N PRO A 610 -19.79 18.92 -20.67
CA PRO A 610 -20.51 18.41 -19.51
C PRO A 610 -19.79 17.24 -18.87
N MET A 611 -19.87 17.11 -17.56
CA MET A 611 -19.30 16.00 -16.77
C MET A 611 -17.88 15.62 -17.22
N SER A 612 -16.97 16.59 -17.24
CA SER A 612 -15.65 16.43 -17.85
C SER A 612 -14.54 17.17 -17.11
N VAL A 613 -13.33 16.77 -17.37
CA VAL A 613 -12.10 17.50 -17.05
C VAL A 613 -11.33 17.74 -18.34
N CYS A 614 -11.00 19.01 -18.58
CA CYS A 614 -10.19 19.42 -19.71
C CYS A 614 -8.84 19.98 -19.22
N PHE A 615 -7.76 19.55 -19.83
CA PHE A 615 -6.42 20.07 -19.56
C PHE A 615 -5.96 20.98 -20.68
N TYR A 616 -5.46 22.15 -20.29
CA TYR A 616 -4.97 23.16 -21.24
C TYR A 616 -3.51 23.48 -20.99
N GLN A 617 -2.78 23.65 -22.09
CA GLN A 617 -1.38 24.08 -22.08
C GLN A 617 -1.22 25.44 -22.75
N HIS A 618 -0.46 26.34 -22.11
CA HIS A 618 -0.12 27.64 -22.71
C HIS A 618 0.78 27.49 -23.93
N VAL A 619 0.44 28.18 -25.03
CA VAL A 619 1.24 28.29 -26.26
C VAL A 619 1.28 29.76 -26.71
N ARG A 620 2.38 30.17 -27.36
CA ARG A 620 2.60 31.57 -27.75
C ARG A 620 1.81 31.99 -28.98
N SER A 621 1.62 31.07 -29.92
CA SER A 621 0.94 31.31 -31.21
C SER A 621 -0.38 30.58 -31.27
N ASN A 622 -1.26 31.02 -32.18
CA ASN A 622 -2.52 30.31 -32.42
C ASN A 622 -2.25 28.87 -32.86
N PRO A 623 -2.74 27.84 -32.09
CA PRO A 623 -2.49 26.44 -32.40
C PRO A 623 -3.23 25.93 -33.66
N GLU A 624 -4.17 26.71 -34.22
CA GLU A 624 -4.92 26.39 -35.46
C GLU A 624 -4.25 26.96 -36.73
N LYS A 625 -3.23 27.78 -36.58
CA LYS A 625 -2.40 28.34 -37.64
C LYS A 625 -0.99 27.71 -37.63
#